data_30ea7d93b2f7668ee60e4a06b2d29b1d
#
_entry.id   30ea7d93b2f7668ee60e4a06b2d29b1d
#
_cell.length_a   1.000
_cell.length_b   1.000
_cell.length_c   1.000
_cell.angle_alpha   90.00
_cell.angle_beta   90.00
_cell.angle_gamma   90.00
#
_symmetry.space_group_name_H-M   'P 1'
#
loop_
_entity.id
_entity.type
_entity.pdbx_description
1 polymer ?
#
loop_
_entity_poly.entity_id
_entity_poly.type
_entity_poly.pdbx_seq_one_letter_code
_entity_poly.pdbx_strand_id
1 'polypeptide(L)'
;MPLATAVLSGERADDGLDMPLIQRIEAGIRTTGRLLVGDGTLSALATRADVAGPQHVSLSPLPLTGATAEAMGAWSSEGIAQDREGELERMVRFNPRAEAVWAAEGDAFARRGCLEEGPAAWAERGLVVRSPGHAERQAQGLDNRLATAEQKLAALTPARGRGKRQISDEATRIAAIAPGRKDQRVDGWLTVAWARQVEQTTHDVGRGRGSATRAQRMREPIRAHITGIPRQDGAIQARRQRFGWKALATNAPQERLSVADAVWCYRNAYRIERIVNRLKSRGPSAPLSVKRDDQIEGRTYLLTLGIRVLTVREFVLRRSLQHDQVKRPGLPPENRRKHTDTPTAERLLKAFSDVSLTSLKTATGEDIRQRLTPLSALQQDILQRLGLGGSLYQQLEIQNMRG
;
A
#
# COMPACT_ATOMS: atom_id res chain seq x y z
N MET A 1 -7.13 -15.96 4.85
CA MET A 1 -7.27 -17.04 3.85
C MET A 1 -8.30 -16.57 2.84
N PRO A 2 -8.10 -16.69 1.53
CA PRO A 2 -9.14 -16.40 0.54
C PRO A 2 -10.31 -17.36 0.67
N LEU A 3 -11.52 -16.85 0.74
CA LEU A 3 -12.75 -17.65 0.89
C LEU A 3 -13.42 -17.89 -0.47
N ALA A 4 -13.46 -16.86 -1.31
CA ALA A 4 -13.97 -16.94 -2.66
C ALA A 4 -12.98 -16.27 -3.62
N THR A 5 -13.07 -16.62 -4.90
CA THR A 5 -12.27 -16.08 -5.98
C THR A 5 -13.14 -15.95 -7.21
N ALA A 6 -13.02 -14.84 -7.91
CA ALA A 6 -13.65 -14.62 -9.20
C ALA A 6 -12.58 -14.14 -10.20
N VAL A 7 -12.71 -14.56 -11.44
CA VAL A 7 -11.93 -14.06 -12.56
C VAL A 7 -12.85 -13.19 -13.38
N LEU A 8 -12.45 -11.96 -13.61
CA LEU A 8 -13.27 -10.96 -14.29
C LEU A 8 -12.45 -10.30 -15.40
N SER A 9 -13.11 -9.73 -16.38
CA SER A 9 -12.45 -8.92 -17.40
C SER A 9 -11.75 -7.73 -16.77
N GLY A 10 -10.50 -7.47 -17.17
CA GLY A 10 -9.70 -6.34 -16.67
C GLY A 10 -10.21 -4.95 -17.09
N GLU A 11 -11.22 -4.89 -17.96
CA GLU A 11 -11.88 -3.66 -18.40
C GLU A 11 -13.06 -3.26 -17.51
N ARG A 12 -13.49 -4.13 -16.58
CA ARG A 12 -14.57 -3.80 -15.64
C ARG A 12 -14.09 -2.81 -14.59
N ALA A 13 -14.94 -1.83 -14.31
CA ALA A 13 -14.76 -0.96 -13.13
C ALA A 13 -14.83 -1.80 -11.85
N ASP A 14 -14.01 -1.48 -10.86
CA ASP A 14 -13.99 -2.18 -9.57
C ASP A 14 -15.29 -1.99 -8.79
N ASP A 15 -16.01 -0.90 -9.05
CA ASP A 15 -17.30 -0.60 -8.45
C ASP A 15 -18.33 -1.69 -8.83
N GLY A 16 -18.98 -2.27 -7.85
CA GLY A 16 -19.97 -3.34 -8.04
C GLY A 16 -19.42 -4.77 -8.11
N LEU A 17 -18.11 -4.99 -8.00
CA LEU A 17 -17.52 -6.32 -7.92
C LEU A 17 -17.62 -6.94 -6.53
N ASP A 18 -17.76 -6.11 -5.51
CA ASP A 18 -17.77 -6.54 -4.10
C ASP A 18 -19.05 -7.33 -3.75
N MET A 19 -20.23 -6.89 -4.19
CA MET A 19 -21.50 -7.52 -3.82
C MET A 19 -21.63 -8.95 -4.31
N PRO A 20 -21.38 -9.30 -5.60
CA PRO A 20 -21.44 -10.69 -6.07
C PRO A 20 -20.47 -11.59 -5.30
N LEU A 21 -19.30 -11.05 -4.90
CA LEU A 21 -18.31 -11.81 -4.15
C LEU A 21 -18.78 -12.03 -2.69
N ILE A 22 -19.38 -11.02 -2.06
CA ILE A 22 -19.97 -11.12 -0.72
C ILE A 22 -21.07 -12.17 -0.70
N GLN A 23 -22.02 -12.12 -1.64
CA GLN A 23 -23.10 -13.11 -1.77
C GLN A 23 -22.56 -14.55 -1.96
N ARG A 24 -21.52 -14.71 -2.75
CA ARG A 24 -20.87 -16.00 -2.94
C ARG A 24 -20.20 -16.51 -1.66
N ILE A 25 -19.60 -15.62 -0.89
CA ILE A 25 -19.02 -15.97 0.43
C ILE A 25 -20.12 -16.39 1.39
N GLU A 26 -21.23 -15.69 1.43
CA GLU A 26 -22.38 -15.98 2.29
C GLU A 26 -23.01 -17.34 1.99
N ALA A 27 -23.26 -17.60 0.70
CA ALA A 27 -23.75 -18.91 0.26
C ALA A 27 -22.83 -20.06 0.70
N GLY A 28 -21.51 -19.82 0.73
CA GLY A 28 -20.51 -20.80 1.16
C GLY A 28 -20.41 -20.98 2.67
N ILE A 29 -20.55 -19.92 3.44
CA ILE A 29 -20.30 -19.94 4.91
C ILE A 29 -21.61 -20.07 5.70
N ARG A 30 -22.76 -19.79 5.10
CA ARG A 30 -24.10 -19.84 5.69
C ARG A 30 -24.26 -19.03 6.99
N THR A 31 -23.63 -17.88 7.08
CA THR A 31 -23.74 -16.98 8.23
C THR A 31 -23.92 -15.53 7.79
N THR A 32 -24.90 -14.85 8.35
CA THR A 32 -25.21 -13.44 8.16
C THR A 32 -24.56 -12.58 9.27
N GLY A 33 -24.65 -11.29 9.15
CA GLY A 33 -24.26 -10.36 10.20
C GLY A 33 -22.74 -10.26 10.42
N ARG A 34 -21.90 -10.49 9.41
CA ARG A 34 -20.45 -10.38 9.52
C ARG A 34 -19.96 -8.94 9.36
N LEU A 35 -18.81 -8.66 9.95
CA LEU A 35 -18.08 -7.43 9.66
C LEU A 35 -17.29 -7.60 8.37
N LEU A 36 -17.64 -6.79 7.37
CA LEU A 36 -16.94 -6.68 6.09
C LEU A 36 -15.98 -5.50 6.17
N VAL A 37 -14.70 -5.78 6.02
CA VAL A 37 -13.65 -4.75 6.04
C VAL A 37 -13.09 -4.64 4.64
N GLY A 38 -13.27 -3.49 4.01
CA GLY A 38 -12.81 -3.24 2.64
C GLY A 38 -11.87 -2.04 2.52
N ASP A 39 -11.36 -1.87 1.33
CA ASP A 39 -10.59 -0.70 0.92
C ASP A 39 -11.50 0.38 0.30
N GLY A 40 -10.95 1.21 -0.58
CA GLY A 40 -11.69 2.28 -1.24
C GLY A 40 -12.86 1.81 -2.10
N THR A 41 -12.86 0.59 -2.62
CA THR A 41 -13.95 0.04 -3.45
C THR A 41 -15.22 -0.19 -2.62
N LEU A 42 -15.07 -0.76 -1.41
CA LEU A 42 -16.18 -0.91 -0.46
C LEU A 42 -16.70 0.45 0.06
N SER A 43 -15.98 1.54 -0.16
CA SER A 43 -16.40 2.88 0.29
C SER A 43 -17.45 3.55 -0.61
N ALA A 44 -17.70 3.03 -1.79
CA ALA A 44 -18.75 3.56 -2.67
C ALA A 44 -20.10 3.57 -1.98
N LEU A 45 -20.86 4.65 -2.14
CA LEU A 45 -22.13 4.84 -1.42
C LEU A 45 -23.13 3.72 -1.74
N ALA A 46 -23.21 3.30 -3.01
CA ALA A 46 -24.05 2.19 -3.44
C ALA A 46 -23.67 0.89 -2.74
N THR A 47 -22.39 0.52 -2.75
CA THR A 47 -21.90 -0.71 -2.10
C THR A 47 -22.19 -0.72 -0.59
N ARG A 48 -22.04 0.45 0.08
CA ARG A 48 -22.38 0.56 1.52
C ARG A 48 -23.87 0.43 1.78
N ALA A 49 -24.71 0.96 0.87
CA ALA A 49 -26.16 0.79 0.94
C ALA A 49 -26.54 -0.69 0.79
N ASP A 50 -25.99 -1.36 -0.21
CA ASP A 50 -26.20 -2.79 -0.46
C ASP A 50 -25.77 -3.68 0.72
N VAL A 51 -24.65 -3.34 1.37
CA VAL A 51 -24.17 -4.05 2.57
C VAL A 51 -25.11 -3.81 3.78
N ALA A 52 -25.65 -2.60 3.92
CA ALA A 52 -26.52 -2.26 5.04
C ALA A 52 -27.87 -2.95 4.98
N GLY A 53 -28.44 -3.17 3.78
CA GLY A 53 -29.73 -3.81 3.57
C GLY A 53 -29.83 -5.23 4.18
N PRO A 54 -28.91 -6.17 3.94
CA PRO A 54 -28.93 -7.54 4.45
C PRO A 54 -28.46 -7.70 5.91
N GLN A 55 -28.42 -6.64 6.71
CA GLN A 55 -27.92 -6.65 8.10
C GLN A 55 -26.42 -6.95 8.26
N HIS A 56 -25.62 -6.78 7.22
CA HIS A 56 -24.17 -6.84 7.34
C HIS A 56 -23.63 -5.55 7.95
N VAL A 57 -22.44 -5.69 8.49
CA VAL A 57 -21.71 -4.57 9.05
C VAL A 57 -20.50 -4.32 8.19
N SER A 58 -20.27 -3.09 7.80
CA SER A 58 -19.12 -2.67 7.01
C SER A 58 -18.17 -1.77 7.79
N LEU A 59 -16.92 -1.83 7.42
CA LEU A 59 -15.89 -0.88 7.82
C LEU A 59 -15.03 -0.57 6.60
N SER A 60 -15.06 0.68 6.15
CA SER A 60 -14.32 1.12 4.97
C SER A 60 -13.73 2.51 5.17
N PRO A 61 -12.61 2.86 4.49
CA PRO A 61 -12.10 4.22 4.50
C PRO A 61 -13.02 5.11 3.70
N LEU A 62 -13.27 6.33 4.18
CA LEU A 62 -13.98 7.34 3.41
C LEU A 62 -13.00 8.04 2.46
N PRO A 63 -13.37 8.27 1.19
CA PRO A 63 -12.59 9.09 0.28
C PRO A 63 -12.55 10.53 0.79
N LEU A 64 -11.37 11.14 0.80
CA LEU A 64 -11.20 12.54 1.23
C LEU A 64 -11.55 13.49 0.08
N THR A 65 -12.82 13.43 -0.36
CA THR A 65 -13.37 14.26 -1.45
C THR A 65 -14.72 14.83 -1.02
N GLY A 66 -15.12 15.95 -1.60
CA GLY A 66 -16.41 16.59 -1.32
C GLY A 66 -16.67 16.83 0.18
N ALA A 67 -17.87 16.56 0.63
CA ALA A 67 -18.29 16.76 2.02
C ALA A 67 -17.44 16.00 3.05
N THR A 68 -16.89 14.84 2.68
CA THR A 68 -15.97 14.09 3.57
C THR A 68 -14.67 14.83 3.79
N ALA A 69 -14.14 15.51 2.77
CA ALA A 69 -12.91 16.31 2.91
C ALA A 69 -13.12 17.52 3.82
N GLU A 70 -14.30 18.16 3.71
CA GLU A 70 -14.70 19.29 4.56
C GLU A 70 -14.88 18.85 6.02
N ALA A 71 -15.65 17.79 6.24
CA ALA A 71 -15.87 17.22 7.57
C ALA A 71 -14.54 16.77 8.21
N MET A 72 -13.66 16.12 7.44
CA MET A 72 -12.34 15.72 7.90
C MET A 72 -11.47 16.92 8.26
N GLY A 73 -11.59 18.02 7.51
CA GLY A 73 -10.92 19.29 7.82
C GLY A 73 -11.36 19.83 9.17
N ALA A 74 -12.68 19.82 9.45
CA ALA A 74 -13.24 20.27 10.72
C ALA A 74 -12.79 19.35 11.87
N TRP A 75 -12.96 18.05 11.77
CA TRP A 75 -12.58 17.08 12.80
C TRP A 75 -11.09 17.13 13.14
N SER A 76 -10.22 17.20 12.12
CA SER A 76 -8.78 17.30 12.36
C SER A 76 -8.39 18.62 12.98
N SER A 77 -9.02 19.74 12.59
CA SER A 77 -8.76 21.05 13.15
C SER A 77 -9.23 21.16 14.59
N GLU A 78 -10.37 20.60 14.91
CA GLU A 78 -10.88 20.51 16.28
C GLU A 78 -10.00 19.65 17.16
N GLY A 79 -9.59 18.46 16.70
CA GLY A 79 -8.66 17.60 17.42
C GLY A 79 -7.30 18.25 17.68
N ILE A 80 -6.80 19.04 16.72
CA ILE A 80 -5.54 19.78 16.87
C ILE A 80 -5.70 20.98 17.83
N ALA A 81 -6.79 21.75 17.66
CA ALA A 81 -7.00 22.99 18.44
C ALA A 81 -7.28 22.73 19.93
N GLN A 82 -7.90 21.60 20.25
CA GLN A 82 -8.25 21.24 21.62
C GLN A 82 -7.18 20.41 22.31
N ASP A 83 -6.03 20.19 21.65
CA ASP A 83 -4.96 19.31 22.15
C ASP A 83 -5.51 17.97 22.69
N ARG A 84 -6.54 17.47 22.00
CA ARG A 84 -7.22 16.21 22.35
C ARG A 84 -6.36 14.97 22.15
N GLU A 85 -5.05 15.13 21.99
CA GLU A 85 -4.13 13.99 21.97
C GLU A 85 -4.29 13.10 23.21
N GLY A 86 -4.71 13.65 24.33
CA GLY A 86 -5.02 12.90 25.54
C GLY A 86 -6.40 12.23 25.58
N GLU A 87 -7.35 12.70 24.77
CA GLU A 87 -8.72 12.15 24.69
C GLU A 87 -8.86 11.11 23.57
N LEU A 88 -7.96 11.11 22.58
CA LEU A 88 -7.91 10.11 21.55
C LEU A 88 -7.40 8.80 22.15
N GLU A 89 -8.14 7.74 21.98
CA GLU A 89 -7.74 6.42 22.43
C GLU A 89 -6.43 6.01 21.74
N ARG A 90 -5.36 5.88 22.51
CA ARG A 90 -4.05 5.52 22.02
C ARG A 90 -3.98 4.02 21.81
N MET A 91 -3.93 3.60 20.56
CA MET A 91 -3.85 2.21 20.20
C MET A 91 -2.43 1.78 19.87
N VAL A 92 -1.98 0.74 20.53
CA VAL A 92 -0.69 0.12 20.25
C VAL A 92 -0.89 -1.04 19.28
N ARG A 93 -0.14 -1.04 18.19
CA ARG A 93 -0.14 -2.13 17.22
C ARG A 93 0.46 -3.39 17.84
N PHE A 94 -0.12 -4.55 17.55
CA PHE A 94 0.41 -5.87 17.91
C PHE A 94 1.68 -6.23 17.09
N ASN A 95 2.75 -5.46 17.27
CA ASN A 95 4.01 -5.67 16.58
C ASN A 95 5.12 -5.15 17.52
N PRO A 96 6.31 -5.80 17.62
CA PRO A 96 7.44 -5.29 18.40
C PRO A 96 7.92 -3.89 18.00
N ARG A 97 7.55 -3.42 16.81
CA ARG A 97 7.70 -2.04 16.35
C ARG A 97 6.38 -1.28 16.46
N ALA A 98 5.68 -1.49 17.55
CA ALA A 98 4.35 -0.97 17.78
C ALA A 98 4.32 0.55 17.63
N GLU A 99 3.65 0.99 16.59
CA GLU A 99 3.36 2.39 16.34
C GLU A 99 2.03 2.73 17.00
N ALA A 100 2.04 3.71 17.89
CA ALA A 100 0.83 4.23 18.46
C ALA A 100 -0.02 4.91 17.39
N VAL A 101 -1.31 4.70 17.40
CA VAL A 101 -2.29 5.41 16.59
C VAL A 101 -3.26 6.11 17.51
N TRP A 102 -3.70 7.26 17.04
CA TRP A 102 -4.74 8.04 17.66
C TRP A 102 -6.04 7.78 16.93
N ALA A 103 -7.10 7.50 17.66
CA ALA A 103 -8.41 7.29 17.07
C ALA A 103 -9.48 7.93 17.97
N ALA A 104 -10.46 8.55 17.35
CA ALA A 104 -11.62 9.10 18.00
C ALA A 104 -12.87 8.80 17.18
N GLU A 105 -14.01 8.86 17.83
CA GLU A 105 -15.30 8.82 17.13
C GLU A 105 -15.58 10.19 16.53
N GLY A 106 -15.94 10.20 15.24
CA GLY A 106 -16.46 11.37 14.56
C GLY A 106 -17.98 11.39 14.63
N ASP A 107 -18.59 12.26 13.82
CA ASP A 107 -20.04 12.40 13.78
C ASP A 107 -20.75 11.14 13.30
N ALA A 108 -21.94 10.90 13.81
CA ALA A 108 -22.84 9.90 13.27
C ALA A 108 -23.60 10.50 12.07
N PHE A 109 -23.66 9.76 10.97
CA PHE A 109 -24.31 10.20 9.74
C PHE A 109 -25.55 9.36 9.45
N ALA A 110 -26.68 10.02 9.17
CA ALA A 110 -27.77 9.38 8.47
C ALA A 110 -27.46 9.38 6.96
N ARG A 111 -27.40 8.21 6.35
CA ARG A 111 -27.20 8.06 4.91
C ARG A 111 -28.52 7.73 4.21
N ARG A 112 -28.61 8.20 2.98
CA ARG A 112 -29.70 7.84 2.06
C ARG A 112 -29.06 7.49 0.73
N GLY A 113 -29.42 6.36 0.16
CA GLY A 113 -28.98 5.90 -1.14
C GLY A 113 -30.16 5.33 -1.92
N CYS A 114 -30.00 5.15 -3.23
CA CYS A 114 -30.90 4.37 -4.07
C CYS A 114 -30.26 3.01 -4.34
N LEU A 115 -30.99 1.97 -4.01
CA LEU A 115 -30.72 0.60 -4.46
C LEU A 115 -31.57 0.31 -5.70
N GLU A 116 -31.27 -0.76 -6.42
CA GLU A 116 -32.13 -1.26 -7.50
C GLU A 116 -33.57 -1.54 -7.01
N GLU A 117 -33.71 -1.91 -5.74
CA GLU A 117 -34.99 -2.18 -5.08
C GLU A 117 -35.70 -0.92 -4.50
N GLY A 118 -35.06 0.26 -4.58
CA GLY A 118 -35.63 1.53 -4.10
C GLY A 118 -34.76 2.31 -3.11
N PRO A 119 -35.28 3.35 -2.49
CA PRO A 119 -34.51 4.19 -1.58
C PRO A 119 -34.16 3.44 -0.30
N ALA A 120 -32.87 3.43 0.04
CA ALA A 120 -32.36 2.88 1.28
C ALA A 120 -31.91 4.00 2.22
N ALA A 121 -32.19 3.84 3.51
CA ALA A 121 -31.68 4.71 4.56
C ALA A 121 -31.01 3.88 5.65
N TRP A 122 -29.81 4.27 6.07
CA TRP A 122 -29.06 3.62 7.14
C TRP A 122 -28.25 4.63 7.94
N ALA A 123 -27.86 4.27 9.14
CA ALA A 123 -26.99 5.07 9.98
C ALA A 123 -25.53 4.61 9.85
N GLU A 124 -24.61 5.55 9.82
CA GLU A 124 -23.18 5.31 9.83
C GLU A 124 -22.51 6.15 10.91
N ARG A 125 -21.47 5.59 11.50
CA ARG A 125 -20.55 6.27 12.39
C ARG A 125 -19.26 6.61 11.64
N GLY A 126 -18.83 7.87 11.73
CA GLY A 126 -17.51 8.29 11.28
C GLY A 126 -16.47 8.00 12.34
N LEU A 127 -15.34 7.44 11.97
CA LEU A 127 -14.20 7.22 12.84
C LEU A 127 -13.01 7.97 12.28
N VAL A 128 -12.35 8.78 13.11
CA VAL A 128 -11.19 9.58 12.71
C VAL A 128 -9.94 8.98 13.32
N VAL A 129 -8.96 8.68 12.47
CA VAL A 129 -7.76 7.97 12.88
C VAL A 129 -6.53 8.72 12.41
N ARG A 130 -5.58 8.96 13.29
CA ARG A 130 -4.25 9.51 12.95
C ARG A 130 -3.16 8.49 13.20
N SER A 131 -2.30 8.29 12.21
CA SER A 131 -1.11 7.46 12.29
C SER A 131 0.14 8.35 12.27
N PRO A 132 0.91 8.45 13.36
CA PRO A 132 2.16 9.22 13.40
C PRO A 132 3.14 8.81 12.31
N GLY A 133 3.41 7.52 12.14
CA GLY A 133 4.33 7.06 11.11
C GLY A 133 3.81 7.22 9.68
N HIS A 134 2.48 7.31 9.47
CA HIS A 134 1.94 7.73 8.18
C HIS A 134 2.15 9.24 7.97
N ALA A 135 1.95 10.04 9.01
CA ALA A 135 2.21 11.48 8.98
C ALA A 135 3.68 11.78 8.65
N GLU A 136 4.61 11.07 9.28
CA GLU A 136 6.05 11.21 9.04
C GLU A 136 6.42 10.88 7.58
N ARG A 137 5.92 9.78 7.02
CA ARG A 137 6.13 9.44 5.61
C ARG A 137 5.55 10.49 4.66
N GLN A 138 4.39 11.06 4.98
CA GLN A 138 3.80 12.14 4.19
C GLN A 138 4.64 13.43 4.29
N ALA A 139 5.17 13.74 5.47
CA ALA A 139 6.07 14.88 5.67
C ALA A 139 7.36 14.71 4.86
N GLN A 140 8.00 13.55 4.94
CA GLN A 140 9.18 13.25 4.14
C GLN A 140 8.90 13.34 2.63
N GLY A 141 7.73 12.85 2.19
CA GLY A 141 7.30 12.96 0.80
C GLY A 141 7.08 14.42 0.36
N LEU A 142 6.60 15.28 1.25
CA LEU A 142 6.47 16.72 1.00
C LEU A 142 7.85 17.37 0.88
N ASP A 143 8.76 17.09 1.82
CA ASP A 143 10.10 17.65 1.83
C ASP A 143 10.89 17.30 0.56
N ASN A 144 10.78 16.05 0.12
CA ASN A 144 11.40 15.60 -1.14
C ASN A 144 10.83 16.35 -2.36
N ARG A 145 9.52 16.60 -2.39
CA ARG A 145 8.88 17.37 -3.48
C ARG A 145 9.31 18.83 -3.47
N LEU A 146 9.38 19.46 -2.28
CA LEU A 146 9.86 20.83 -2.12
C LEU A 146 11.31 20.93 -2.61
N ALA A 147 12.20 20.07 -2.16
CA ALA A 147 13.60 20.05 -2.59
C ALA A 147 13.74 19.85 -4.10
N THR A 148 12.94 18.95 -4.70
CA THR A 148 12.94 18.73 -6.15
C THR A 148 12.45 19.97 -6.91
N ALA A 149 11.41 20.62 -6.40
CA ALA A 149 10.90 21.86 -7.00
C ALA A 149 11.92 23.00 -6.92
N GLU A 150 12.55 23.17 -5.76
CA GLU A 150 13.62 24.16 -5.56
C GLU A 150 14.77 23.97 -6.54
N GLN A 151 15.23 22.73 -6.72
CA GLN A 151 16.27 22.40 -7.69
C GLN A 151 15.86 22.73 -9.14
N LYS A 152 14.62 22.33 -9.54
CA LYS A 152 14.10 22.64 -10.88
C LYS A 152 13.96 24.14 -11.10
N LEU A 153 13.48 24.87 -10.12
CA LEU A 153 13.34 26.33 -10.20
C LEU A 153 14.70 27.03 -10.25
N ALA A 154 15.65 26.62 -9.42
CA ALA A 154 17.01 27.16 -9.44
C ALA A 154 17.70 26.93 -10.81
N ALA A 155 17.43 25.79 -11.44
CA ALA A 155 17.97 25.46 -12.76
C ALA A 155 17.46 26.40 -13.88
N LEU A 156 16.36 27.15 -13.68
CA LEU A 156 15.87 28.15 -14.63
C LEU A 156 16.82 29.36 -14.76
N THR A 157 17.77 29.51 -13.84
CA THR A 157 18.81 30.54 -13.90
C THR A 157 20.19 29.89 -14.06
N PRO A 158 20.52 29.30 -15.22
CA PRO A 158 21.79 28.64 -15.42
C PRO A 158 22.95 29.66 -15.42
N ALA A 159 24.13 29.21 -14.96
CA ALA A 159 25.36 30.01 -15.10
C ALA A 159 25.59 30.37 -16.58
N ARG A 160 26.24 31.53 -16.83
CA ARG A 160 26.54 31.95 -18.19
C ARG A 160 27.49 30.94 -18.87
N GLY A 161 27.26 30.69 -20.15
CA GLY A 161 28.08 29.81 -20.94
C GLY A 161 27.55 29.59 -22.34
N ARG A 162 28.40 29.07 -23.23
CA ARG A 162 28.03 28.76 -24.61
C ARG A 162 26.89 27.74 -24.62
N GLY A 163 25.80 28.04 -25.32
CA GLY A 163 24.63 27.18 -25.45
C GLY A 163 23.63 27.27 -24.26
N LYS A 164 23.88 28.05 -23.22
CA LYS A 164 22.97 28.22 -22.07
C LYS A 164 22.02 29.39 -22.31
N ARG A 165 20.78 29.08 -22.69
CA ARG A 165 19.73 30.08 -22.91
C ARG A 165 19.35 30.77 -21.61
N GLN A 166 19.33 32.10 -21.60
CA GLN A 166 18.90 32.92 -20.48
C GLN A 166 17.46 33.38 -20.72
N ILE A 167 16.67 33.47 -19.66
CA ILE A 167 15.32 34.03 -19.73
C ILE A 167 15.43 35.55 -19.61
N SER A 168 14.92 36.27 -20.63
CA SER A 168 15.01 37.73 -20.75
C SER A 168 13.70 38.44 -20.39
N ASP A 169 12.57 37.79 -20.55
CA ASP A 169 11.24 38.39 -20.39
C ASP A 169 10.44 37.75 -19.26
N GLU A 170 9.47 38.49 -18.74
CA GLU A 170 8.64 38.11 -17.63
C GLU A 170 7.64 37.00 -17.97
N ALA A 171 7.04 37.06 -19.11
CA ALA A 171 6.04 36.09 -19.54
C ALA A 171 6.65 34.70 -19.69
N THR A 172 7.80 34.61 -20.39
CA THR A 172 8.56 33.35 -20.51
C THR A 172 8.99 32.81 -19.15
N ARG A 173 9.35 33.68 -18.21
CA ARG A 173 9.71 33.27 -16.85
C ARG A 173 8.53 32.70 -16.09
N ILE A 174 7.39 33.41 -16.07
CA ILE A 174 6.17 32.91 -15.40
C ILE A 174 5.77 31.57 -15.98
N ALA A 175 5.79 31.44 -17.31
CA ALA A 175 5.51 30.19 -18.03
C ALA A 175 6.49 29.06 -17.64
N ALA A 176 7.75 29.36 -17.36
CA ALA A 176 8.76 28.38 -16.96
C ALA A 176 8.65 27.95 -15.48
N ILE A 177 8.20 28.88 -14.59
CA ILE A 177 8.05 28.61 -13.16
C ILE A 177 6.83 27.74 -12.88
N ALA A 178 5.71 27.97 -13.56
CA ALA A 178 4.45 27.30 -13.29
C ALA A 178 4.53 25.76 -13.38
N PRO A 179 5.11 25.12 -14.39
CA PRO A 179 5.27 23.67 -14.46
C PRO A 179 6.08 23.11 -13.30
N GLY A 180 7.17 23.77 -12.94
CA GLY A 180 8.05 23.31 -11.84
C GLY A 180 7.34 23.19 -10.49
N ARG A 181 6.37 24.07 -10.21
CA ARG A 181 5.53 23.99 -9.00
C ARG A 181 4.39 23.02 -9.16
N LYS A 182 3.68 23.04 -10.28
CA LYS A 182 2.51 22.21 -10.57
C LYS A 182 2.87 20.74 -10.62
N ASP A 183 3.92 20.36 -11.33
CA ASP A 183 4.39 18.97 -11.48
C ASP A 183 4.72 18.34 -10.12
N GLN A 184 5.28 19.13 -9.20
CA GLN A 184 5.60 18.68 -7.85
C GLN A 184 4.44 18.85 -6.86
N ARG A 185 3.31 19.43 -7.29
CA ARG A 185 2.16 19.72 -6.45
C ARG A 185 2.54 20.53 -5.20
N VAL A 186 3.34 21.59 -5.40
CA VAL A 186 3.83 22.48 -4.34
C VAL A 186 3.36 23.93 -4.53
N ASP A 187 2.32 24.14 -5.31
CA ASP A 187 1.69 25.44 -5.47
C ASP A 187 1.24 26.00 -4.10
N GLY A 188 1.52 27.27 -3.86
CA GLY A 188 1.21 27.94 -2.59
C GLY A 188 2.21 27.67 -1.46
N TRP A 189 3.21 26.78 -1.66
CA TRP A 189 4.24 26.51 -0.63
C TRP A 189 5.63 27.06 -0.94
N LEU A 190 5.85 27.43 -2.21
CA LEU A 190 7.07 28.08 -2.66
C LEU A 190 6.74 29.40 -3.34
N THR A 191 7.43 30.45 -2.94
CA THR A 191 7.44 31.73 -3.65
C THR A 191 8.75 31.86 -4.41
N VAL A 192 8.74 32.45 -5.59
CA VAL A 192 9.94 32.67 -6.39
C VAL A 192 10.26 34.15 -6.41
N ALA A 193 11.31 34.53 -5.73
CA ALA A 193 11.88 35.87 -5.79
C ALA A 193 12.85 35.96 -6.98
N TRP A 194 12.81 37.06 -7.69
CA TRP A 194 13.64 37.28 -8.87
C TRP A 194 14.01 38.74 -9.05
N ALA A 195 15.12 38.98 -9.73
CA ALA A 195 15.58 40.31 -10.08
C ALA A 195 15.87 40.40 -11.57
N ARG A 196 15.68 41.61 -12.08
CA ARG A 196 16.06 41.98 -13.45
C ARG A 196 17.45 42.56 -13.40
N GLN A 197 18.37 41.95 -14.08
CA GLN A 197 19.74 42.47 -14.25
C GLN A 197 19.93 42.95 -15.70
N VAL A 198 20.33 44.23 -15.84
CA VAL A 198 20.71 44.80 -17.10
C VAL A 198 22.22 44.83 -17.15
N GLU A 199 22.82 44.22 -18.17
CA GLU A 199 24.24 44.23 -18.34
C GLU A 199 24.58 45.02 -19.62
N GLN A 200 25.47 45.98 -19.44
CA GLN A 200 25.99 46.72 -20.61
C GLN A 200 27.19 45.98 -21.17
N THR A 201 27.08 45.53 -22.42
CA THR A 201 28.18 44.92 -23.15
C THR A 201 28.41 45.67 -24.44
N THR A 202 29.65 46.05 -24.66
CA THR A 202 30.08 46.68 -25.92
C THR A 202 30.54 45.61 -26.90
N HIS A 203 30.04 45.70 -28.09
CA HIS A 203 30.46 44.84 -29.20
C HIS A 203 30.97 45.69 -30.38
N ASP A 204 32.09 45.29 -30.96
CA ASP A 204 32.62 45.91 -32.16
C ASP A 204 31.72 45.66 -33.35
N VAL A 205 31.47 46.69 -34.13
CA VAL A 205 30.65 46.62 -35.35
C VAL A 205 31.52 46.25 -36.56
N GLY A 206 31.19 45.15 -37.27
CA GLY A 206 31.85 44.73 -38.52
C GLY A 206 32.73 43.48 -38.41
N ARG A 207 33.19 42.93 -39.53
CA ARG A 207 34.05 41.74 -39.64
C ARG A 207 35.53 42.07 -39.44
N GLY A 208 36.29 41.23 -38.75
CA GLY A 208 37.75 41.33 -38.60
C GLY A 208 38.18 41.56 -37.13
N ARG A 209 39.50 41.54 -36.85
CA ARG A 209 40.07 41.78 -35.53
C ARG A 209 39.83 43.26 -35.15
N GLY A 210 39.39 43.49 -33.89
CA GLY A 210 39.09 44.82 -33.38
C GLY A 210 40.30 45.77 -33.42
N SER A 211 40.07 47.06 -33.76
CA SER A 211 41.06 48.14 -33.68
C SER A 211 40.54 49.19 -32.72
N ALA A 212 41.42 50.01 -32.15
CA ALA A 212 41.09 51.07 -31.18
C ALA A 212 40.10 52.13 -31.72
N THR A 213 39.99 52.26 -33.05
CA THR A 213 39.13 53.24 -33.73
C THR A 213 37.82 52.66 -34.25
N ARG A 214 37.47 51.43 -33.87
CA ARG A 214 36.30 50.75 -34.37
C ARG A 214 35.03 51.22 -33.69
N ALA A 215 33.98 51.40 -34.48
CA ALA A 215 32.67 51.72 -33.95
C ALA A 215 32.18 50.59 -33.04
N GLN A 216 31.80 50.94 -31.84
CA GLN A 216 31.26 50.01 -30.84
C GLN A 216 29.77 50.23 -30.72
N ARG A 217 29.02 49.13 -30.64
CA ARG A 217 27.60 49.14 -30.32
C ARG A 217 27.39 48.62 -28.92
N MET A 218 26.77 49.43 -28.09
CA MET A 218 26.35 49.03 -26.76
C MET A 218 25.13 48.10 -26.89
N ARG A 219 25.17 46.96 -26.28
CA ARG A 219 24.04 46.08 -26.09
C ARG A 219 23.74 45.99 -24.59
N GLU A 220 22.47 46.10 -24.26
CA GLU A 220 21.97 45.96 -22.89
C GLU A 220 21.11 44.70 -22.81
N PRO A 221 21.71 43.49 -22.77
CA PRO A 221 20.95 42.29 -22.61
C PRO A 221 20.32 42.27 -21.19
N ILE A 222 19.04 42.10 -21.19
CA ILE A 222 18.26 41.94 -19.96
C ILE A 222 18.29 40.48 -19.54
N ARG A 223 18.58 40.24 -18.29
CA ARG A 223 18.52 38.91 -17.68
C ARG A 223 17.61 38.95 -16.50
N ALA A 224 16.62 38.04 -16.46
CA ALA A 224 15.85 37.76 -15.27
C ALA A 224 16.51 36.57 -14.57
N HIS A 225 16.91 36.74 -13.32
CA HIS A 225 17.48 35.67 -12.53
C HIS A 225 16.71 35.49 -11.22
N ILE A 226 16.60 34.26 -10.79
CA ILE A 226 15.96 33.88 -9.51
C ILE A 226 16.95 34.21 -8.40
N THR A 227 16.53 35.07 -7.47
CA THR A 227 17.33 35.51 -6.32
C THR A 227 17.07 34.68 -5.08
N GLY A 228 15.91 34.01 -5.01
CA GLY A 228 15.55 33.14 -3.90
C GLY A 228 14.27 32.37 -4.18
N ILE A 229 14.11 31.28 -3.45
CA ILE A 229 12.91 30.42 -3.50
C ILE A 229 12.44 30.21 -2.05
N PRO A 230 11.90 31.27 -1.39
CA PRO A 230 11.47 31.16 -0.01
C PRO A 230 10.30 30.19 0.14
N ARG A 231 10.34 29.39 1.21
CA ARG A 231 9.27 28.50 1.62
C ARG A 231 8.22 29.28 2.40
N GLN A 232 6.95 28.94 2.17
CA GLN A 232 5.81 29.45 2.93
C GLN A 232 5.62 28.56 4.17
N ASP A 233 6.44 28.76 5.21
CA ASP A 233 6.50 27.87 6.37
C ASP A 233 5.16 27.72 7.08
N GLY A 234 4.36 28.77 7.19
CA GLY A 234 3.02 28.71 7.78
C GLY A 234 2.08 27.77 7.02
N ALA A 235 2.07 27.86 5.68
CA ALA A 235 1.26 26.99 4.84
C ALA A 235 1.76 25.53 4.85
N ILE A 236 3.08 25.34 4.91
CA ILE A 236 3.70 24.03 5.03
C ILE A 236 3.34 23.38 6.37
N GLN A 237 3.42 24.11 7.47
CA GLN A 237 3.05 23.61 8.80
C GLN A 237 1.56 23.30 8.90
N ALA A 238 0.69 24.15 8.40
CA ALA A 238 -0.75 23.86 8.33
C ALA A 238 -1.04 22.57 7.53
N ARG A 239 -0.27 22.32 6.46
CA ARG A 239 -0.38 21.06 5.71
C ARG A 239 0.13 19.85 6.50
N ARG A 240 1.25 20.01 7.22
CA ARG A 240 1.83 18.92 8.04
C ARG A 240 0.91 18.49 9.18
N GLN A 241 0.19 19.41 9.80
CA GLN A 241 -0.79 19.11 10.84
C GLN A 241 -1.91 18.20 10.35
N ARG A 242 -2.23 18.25 9.06
CA ARG A 242 -3.23 17.40 8.42
C ARG A 242 -2.70 16.03 7.97
N PHE A 243 -1.43 15.73 8.19
CA PHE A 243 -0.84 14.45 7.82
C PHE A 243 -1.18 13.34 8.81
N GLY A 244 -1.30 12.14 8.27
CA GLY A 244 -1.56 10.93 9.02
C GLY A 244 -3.04 10.67 9.32
N TRP A 245 -3.92 11.64 9.11
CA TRP A 245 -5.34 11.51 9.35
C TRP A 245 -6.04 10.69 8.26
N LYS A 246 -7.00 9.87 8.68
CA LYS A 246 -7.92 9.10 7.84
C LYS A 246 -9.29 9.10 8.48
N ALA A 247 -10.32 9.12 7.63
CA ALA A 247 -11.69 8.86 8.06
C ALA A 247 -12.09 7.44 7.64
N LEU A 248 -12.74 6.74 8.56
CA LEU A 248 -13.39 5.46 8.29
C LEU A 248 -14.89 5.62 8.53
N ALA A 249 -15.69 4.82 7.88
CA ALA A 249 -17.12 4.72 8.14
C ALA A 249 -17.50 3.29 8.49
N THR A 250 -18.46 3.14 9.38
CA THR A 250 -19.06 1.87 9.75
C THR A 250 -20.54 2.04 10.08
N ASN A 251 -21.37 1.08 9.68
CA ASN A 251 -22.75 0.98 10.12
C ASN A 251 -22.90 0.09 11.38
N ALA A 252 -21.77 -0.39 11.95
CA ALA A 252 -21.80 -1.11 13.22
C ALA A 252 -22.12 -0.18 14.39
N PRO A 253 -23.01 -0.54 15.32
CA PRO A 253 -23.13 0.16 16.58
C PRO A 253 -21.86 -0.01 17.43
N GLN A 254 -21.64 0.90 18.38
CA GLN A 254 -20.39 0.94 19.19
C GLN A 254 -20.19 -0.33 20.02
N GLU A 255 -21.29 -0.90 20.52
CA GLU A 255 -21.28 -2.12 21.32
C GLU A 255 -20.76 -3.33 20.52
N ARG A 256 -20.95 -3.30 19.21
CA ARG A 256 -20.52 -4.36 18.30
C ARG A 256 -19.12 -4.14 17.74
N LEU A 257 -18.76 -2.89 17.50
CA LEU A 257 -17.46 -2.51 16.96
C LEU A 257 -16.98 -1.23 17.65
N SER A 258 -16.16 -1.37 18.67
CA SER A 258 -15.52 -0.24 19.31
C SER A 258 -14.58 0.49 18.33
N VAL A 259 -14.23 1.74 18.62
CA VAL A 259 -13.23 2.49 17.84
C VAL A 259 -11.91 1.71 17.79
N ALA A 260 -11.53 1.12 18.92
CA ALA A 260 -10.34 0.31 19.06
C ALA A 260 -10.34 -0.88 18.11
N ASP A 261 -11.42 -1.66 18.13
CA ASP A 261 -11.57 -2.84 17.28
C ASP A 261 -11.65 -2.47 15.80
N ALA A 262 -12.32 -1.37 15.46
CA ALA A 262 -12.39 -0.87 14.09
C ALA A 262 -11.00 -0.55 13.53
N VAL A 263 -10.19 0.20 14.28
CA VAL A 263 -8.80 0.51 13.89
C VAL A 263 -7.97 -0.76 13.77
N TRP A 264 -8.11 -1.67 14.71
CA TRP A 264 -7.41 -2.96 14.69
C TRP A 264 -7.82 -3.80 13.47
N CYS A 265 -9.12 -3.92 13.19
CA CYS A 265 -9.64 -4.64 12.03
C CYS A 265 -9.13 -4.04 10.72
N TYR A 266 -9.25 -2.72 10.56
CA TYR A 266 -8.81 -2.03 9.36
C TYR A 266 -7.29 -2.16 9.12
N ARG A 267 -6.49 -2.04 10.18
CA ARG A 267 -5.04 -2.21 10.07
C ARG A 267 -4.60 -3.64 9.77
N ASN A 268 -5.42 -4.63 10.10
CA ASN A 268 -5.15 -6.01 9.73
C ASN A 268 -5.46 -6.33 8.25
N ALA A 269 -6.04 -5.42 7.50
CA ALA A 269 -6.26 -5.56 6.05
C ALA A 269 -4.97 -5.80 5.25
N TYR A 270 -3.78 -5.41 5.76
CA TYR A 270 -2.48 -5.77 5.17
C TYR A 270 -2.31 -7.27 4.92
N ARG A 271 -3.08 -8.13 5.62
CA ARG A 271 -3.08 -9.58 5.40
C ARG A 271 -3.62 -9.95 4.02
N ILE A 272 -4.57 -9.15 3.51
CA ILE A 272 -5.11 -9.32 2.15
C ILE A 272 -4.05 -8.92 1.14
N GLU A 273 -3.41 -7.76 1.33
CA GLU A 273 -2.31 -7.32 0.48
C GLU A 273 -1.18 -8.35 0.41
N ARG A 274 -0.86 -8.99 1.52
CA ARG A 274 0.14 -10.05 1.58
C ARG A 274 -0.27 -11.28 0.76
N ILE A 275 -1.55 -11.65 0.77
CA ILE A 275 -2.09 -12.75 -0.05
C ILE A 275 -2.02 -12.38 -1.54
N VAL A 276 -2.44 -11.18 -1.89
CA VAL A 276 -2.36 -10.66 -3.27
C VAL A 276 -0.91 -10.60 -3.75
N ASN A 277 0.01 -10.17 -2.90
CA ASN A 277 1.45 -10.16 -3.21
C ASN A 277 2.00 -11.58 -3.43
N ARG A 278 1.53 -12.59 -2.69
CA ARG A 278 1.90 -13.99 -2.94
C ARG A 278 1.43 -14.45 -4.31
N LEU A 279 0.22 -14.07 -4.71
CA LEU A 279 -0.30 -14.36 -6.06
C LEU A 279 0.55 -13.69 -7.14
N LYS A 280 0.83 -12.39 -7.01
CA LYS A 280 1.49 -11.58 -8.04
C LYS A 280 2.99 -11.81 -8.15
N SER A 281 3.70 -11.93 -7.03
CA SER A 281 5.17 -11.89 -7.01
C SER A 281 5.86 -13.25 -6.91
N ARG A 282 5.16 -14.26 -6.37
CA ARG A 282 5.75 -15.59 -6.12
C ARG A 282 4.96 -16.74 -6.72
N GLY A 283 3.73 -16.49 -7.12
CA GLY A 283 2.95 -17.43 -7.91
C GLY A 283 3.15 -17.16 -9.40
N PRO A 284 3.07 -18.18 -10.25
CA PRO A 284 3.15 -18.02 -11.71
C PRO A 284 1.85 -17.39 -12.27
N SER A 285 1.34 -16.33 -11.63
CA SER A 285 0.10 -15.67 -12.05
C SER A 285 0.33 -14.63 -13.15
N ALA A 286 1.55 -14.12 -13.29
CA ALA A 286 1.91 -13.18 -14.35
C ALA A 286 3.36 -13.40 -14.83
N PRO A 287 3.63 -13.38 -16.16
CA PRO A 287 2.63 -13.30 -17.22
C PRO A 287 1.80 -14.58 -17.32
N LEU A 288 0.51 -14.44 -17.66
CA LEU A 288 -0.34 -15.60 -17.95
C LEU A 288 0.11 -16.24 -19.26
N SER A 289 0.69 -17.43 -19.18
CA SER A 289 1.11 -18.21 -20.38
C SER A 289 -0.06 -18.87 -21.10
N VAL A 290 -1.30 -18.68 -20.62
CA VAL A 290 -2.53 -19.25 -21.14
C VAL A 290 -3.39 -18.14 -21.73
N LYS A 291 -4.11 -18.48 -22.82
CA LYS A 291 -4.91 -17.50 -23.59
C LYS A 291 -6.42 -17.75 -23.48
N ARG A 292 -6.82 -18.95 -23.15
CA ARG A 292 -8.24 -19.34 -23.06
C ARG A 292 -8.79 -18.99 -21.68
N ASP A 293 -10.01 -18.48 -21.64
CA ASP A 293 -10.66 -18.04 -20.40
C ASP A 293 -10.81 -19.17 -19.38
N ASP A 294 -11.21 -20.37 -19.83
CA ASP A 294 -11.33 -21.56 -18.98
C ASP A 294 -9.99 -21.95 -18.34
N GLN A 295 -8.88 -21.81 -19.08
CA GLN A 295 -7.55 -22.10 -18.57
C GLN A 295 -7.08 -21.03 -17.58
N ILE A 296 -7.42 -19.76 -17.84
CA ILE A 296 -7.13 -18.64 -16.93
C ILE A 296 -7.88 -18.84 -15.61
N GLU A 297 -9.16 -19.18 -15.70
CA GLU A 297 -10.02 -19.43 -14.55
C GLU A 297 -9.52 -20.64 -13.75
N GLY A 298 -9.30 -21.78 -14.39
CA GLY A 298 -8.79 -22.99 -13.75
C GLY A 298 -7.46 -22.78 -13.06
N ARG A 299 -6.50 -22.07 -13.71
CA ARG A 299 -5.22 -21.74 -13.13
C ARG A 299 -5.35 -20.82 -11.91
N THR A 300 -6.18 -19.79 -11.99
CA THR A 300 -6.42 -18.87 -10.88
C THR A 300 -7.04 -19.60 -9.69
N TYR A 301 -7.94 -20.55 -9.97
CA TYR A 301 -8.55 -21.38 -8.94
C TYR A 301 -7.53 -22.27 -8.24
N LEU A 302 -6.65 -22.94 -8.98
CA LEU A 302 -5.56 -23.76 -8.42
C LEU A 302 -4.59 -22.92 -7.58
N LEU A 303 -4.20 -21.75 -8.05
CA LEU A 303 -3.34 -20.83 -7.30
C LEU A 303 -4.00 -20.37 -5.99
N THR A 304 -5.29 -20.07 -6.04
CA THR A 304 -6.07 -19.72 -4.85
C THR A 304 -6.13 -20.87 -3.85
N LEU A 305 -6.33 -22.10 -4.32
CA LEU A 305 -6.30 -23.29 -3.48
C LEU A 305 -4.92 -23.46 -2.82
N GLY A 306 -3.85 -23.31 -3.59
CA GLY A 306 -2.49 -23.35 -3.06
C GLY A 306 -2.26 -22.31 -1.96
N ILE A 307 -2.74 -21.08 -2.15
CA ILE A 307 -2.65 -20.03 -1.12
C ILE A 307 -3.48 -20.36 0.13
N ARG A 308 -4.65 -20.97 -0.03
CA ARG A 308 -5.44 -21.44 1.12
C ARG A 308 -4.64 -22.42 1.97
N VAL A 309 -4.05 -23.42 1.33
CA VAL A 309 -3.20 -24.43 2.01
C VAL A 309 -2.03 -23.78 2.72
N LEU A 310 -1.29 -22.87 2.04
CA LEU A 310 -0.16 -22.17 2.61
C LEU A 310 -0.56 -21.30 3.81
N THR A 311 -1.70 -20.61 3.72
CA THR A 311 -2.18 -19.74 4.79
C THR A 311 -2.64 -20.54 6.01
N VAL A 312 -3.31 -21.66 5.81
CA VAL A 312 -3.74 -22.55 6.92
C VAL A 312 -2.52 -23.13 7.64
N ARG A 313 -1.53 -23.64 6.91
CA ARG A 313 -0.29 -24.18 7.49
C ARG A 313 0.47 -23.12 8.28
N GLU A 314 0.58 -21.91 7.75
CA GLU A 314 1.21 -20.79 8.44
C GLU A 314 0.45 -20.45 9.76
N PHE A 315 -0.88 -20.45 9.70
CA PHE A 315 -1.71 -20.18 10.88
C PHE A 315 -1.58 -21.26 11.95
N VAL A 316 -1.70 -22.52 11.58
CA VAL A 316 -1.61 -23.65 12.52
C VAL A 316 -0.26 -23.66 13.21
N LEU A 317 0.83 -23.54 12.46
CA LEU A 317 2.17 -23.54 13.03
C LEU A 317 2.40 -22.36 13.97
N ARG A 318 2.02 -21.14 13.57
CA ARG A 318 2.15 -19.96 14.41
C ARG A 318 1.36 -20.09 15.71
N ARG A 319 0.13 -20.61 15.61
CA ARG A 319 -0.71 -20.85 16.78
C ARG A 319 -0.07 -21.85 17.74
N SER A 320 0.50 -22.94 17.23
CA SER A 320 1.23 -23.92 18.04
C SER A 320 2.47 -23.32 18.71
N LEU A 321 3.30 -22.56 17.96
CA LEU A 321 4.48 -21.90 18.52
C LEU A 321 4.14 -20.86 19.58
N GLN A 322 3.06 -20.10 19.38
CA GLN A 322 2.58 -19.10 20.35
C GLN A 322 1.99 -19.75 21.60
N HIS A 323 1.23 -20.83 21.44
CA HIS A 323 0.68 -21.58 22.57
C HIS A 323 1.78 -22.12 23.47
N ASP A 324 2.83 -22.68 22.88
CA ASP A 324 3.96 -23.24 23.63
C ASP A 324 4.98 -22.19 24.05
N GLN A 325 4.81 -20.92 23.66
CA GLN A 325 5.76 -19.82 23.87
C GLN A 325 7.19 -20.11 23.33
N VAL A 326 7.28 -20.88 22.27
CA VAL A 326 8.54 -21.36 21.68
C VAL A 326 8.90 -20.55 20.42
N LYS A 327 10.15 -20.13 20.35
CA LYS A 327 10.76 -19.55 19.13
C LYS A 327 11.70 -20.55 18.52
N ARG A 328 11.57 -20.80 17.22
CA ARG A 328 12.42 -21.77 16.50
C ARG A 328 13.55 -21.11 15.73
N PRO A 329 14.79 -21.59 15.86
CA PRO A 329 15.91 -21.18 15.02
C PRO A 329 15.80 -21.82 13.64
N GLY A 330 16.57 -21.30 12.67
CA GLY A 330 16.73 -21.91 11.34
C GLY A 330 15.63 -21.61 10.33
N LEU A 331 14.53 -21.00 10.74
CA LEU A 331 13.45 -20.58 9.84
C LEU A 331 13.69 -19.23 9.13
N PRO A 332 14.50 -18.27 9.64
CA PRO A 332 14.92 -17.10 8.88
C PRO A 332 16.03 -17.46 7.87
N PRO A 333 15.87 -17.15 6.55
CA PRO A 333 16.86 -17.52 5.53
C PRO A 333 18.21 -16.81 5.67
N GLU A 334 18.23 -15.66 6.34
CA GLU A 334 19.41 -14.79 6.41
C GLU A 334 20.31 -15.10 7.61
N ASN A 335 19.81 -15.81 8.63
CA ASN A 335 20.59 -16.14 9.80
C ASN A 335 20.03 -17.37 10.50
N ARG A 336 20.74 -18.51 10.40
CA ARG A 336 20.35 -19.77 11.06
C ARG A 336 20.27 -19.66 12.58
N ARG A 337 20.87 -18.66 13.20
CA ARG A 337 20.81 -18.39 14.64
C ARG A 337 19.60 -17.55 15.07
N LYS A 338 18.92 -16.91 14.13
CA LYS A 338 17.75 -16.06 14.45
C LYS A 338 16.53 -16.93 14.73
N HIS A 339 15.85 -16.66 15.82
CA HIS A 339 14.65 -17.38 16.27
C HIS A 339 13.39 -16.64 15.84
N THR A 340 12.33 -17.37 15.50
CA THR A 340 11.02 -16.79 15.16
C THR A 340 9.88 -17.66 15.70
N ASP A 341 8.82 -17.01 16.16
CA ASP A 341 7.51 -17.58 16.50
C ASP A 341 6.45 -17.30 15.42
N THR A 342 6.83 -16.52 14.42
CA THR A 342 5.95 -16.10 13.33
C THR A 342 6.54 -16.42 11.95
N PRO A 343 6.88 -17.70 11.66
CA PRO A 343 7.42 -18.10 10.38
C PRO A 343 6.41 -17.83 9.26
N THR A 344 6.92 -17.58 8.04
CA THR A 344 6.09 -17.47 6.84
C THR A 344 6.01 -18.81 6.12
N ALA A 345 4.95 -19.04 5.34
CA ALA A 345 4.78 -20.27 4.58
C ALA A 345 5.97 -20.56 3.64
N GLU A 346 6.54 -19.50 3.04
CA GLU A 346 7.71 -19.64 2.16
C GLU A 346 8.95 -20.13 2.91
N ARG A 347 9.12 -19.72 4.16
CA ARG A 347 10.22 -20.20 5.01
C ARG A 347 10.02 -21.65 5.40
N LEU A 348 8.76 -22.04 5.64
CA LEU A 348 8.41 -23.44 5.90
C LEU A 348 8.73 -24.32 4.70
N LEU A 349 8.30 -23.91 3.49
CA LEU A 349 8.62 -24.65 2.27
C LEU A 349 10.14 -24.74 2.04
N LYS A 350 10.86 -23.63 2.28
CA LYS A 350 12.33 -23.62 2.15
C LYS A 350 13.01 -24.55 3.16
N ALA A 351 12.44 -24.76 4.33
CA ALA A 351 13.00 -25.71 5.30
C ALA A 351 12.95 -27.18 4.82
N PHE A 352 12.16 -27.46 3.79
CA PHE A 352 12.05 -28.80 3.18
C PHE A 352 12.68 -28.88 1.78
N SER A 353 13.40 -27.86 1.34
CA SER A 353 13.96 -27.80 -0.02
C SER A 353 15.07 -28.83 -0.27
N ASP A 354 15.67 -29.36 0.78
CA ASP A 354 16.71 -30.41 0.73
C ASP A 354 16.16 -31.83 0.84
N VAL A 355 14.86 -31.98 1.04
CA VAL A 355 14.21 -33.29 1.09
C VAL A 355 13.98 -33.78 -0.33
N SER A 356 14.57 -34.90 -0.68
CA SER A 356 14.47 -35.53 -1.99
C SER A 356 14.09 -37.01 -1.85
N LEU A 357 13.31 -37.51 -2.80
CA LEU A 357 13.04 -38.92 -2.96
C LEU A 357 13.88 -39.41 -4.16
N THR A 358 14.83 -40.32 -3.89
CA THR A 358 15.68 -40.90 -4.90
C THR A 358 15.12 -42.29 -5.28
N SER A 359 14.76 -42.49 -6.54
CA SER A 359 14.31 -43.79 -7.07
C SER A 359 15.39 -44.40 -7.93
N LEU A 360 15.78 -45.62 -7.60
CA LEU A 360 16.62 -46.48 -8.44
C LEU A 360 15.73 -47.32 -9.32
N LYS A 361 15.90 -47.26 -10.66
CA LYS A 361 15.09 -47.98 -11.61
C LYS A 361 15.90 -48.97 -12.38
N THR A 362 15.26 -50.11 -12.83
CA THR A 362 15.83 -51.02 -13.82
C THR A 362 15.94 -50.36 -15.18
N ALA A 363 16.64 -50.98 -16.11
CA ALA A 363 16.66 -50.57 -17.52
C ALA A 363 15.29 -50.60 -18.17
N THR A 364 14.36 -51.38 -17.62
CA THR A 364 12.95 -51.52 -18.05
C THR A 364 12.02 -50.48 -17.40
N GLY A 365 12.57 -49.65 -16.48
CA GLY A 365 11.81 -48.55 -15.84
C GLY A 365 11.13 -48.94 -14.51
N GLU A 366 11.29 -50.16 -14.03
CA GLU A 366 10.74 -50.61 -12.74
C GLU A 366 11.55 -50.06 -11.55
N ASP A 367 10.87 -49.63 -10.50
CA ASP A 367 11.52 -49.10 -9.29
C ASP A 367 12.16 -50.25 -8.48
N ILE A 368 13.49 -50.26 -8.34
CA ILE A 368 14.23 -51.23 -7.53
C ILE A 368 14.26 -50.80 -6.06
N ARG A 369 14.48 -49.53 -5.81
CA ARG A 369 14.59 -48.99 -4.46
C ARG A 369 14.29 -47.50 -4.44
N GLN A 370 13.51 -47.11 -3.46
CA GLN A 370 13.30 -45.70 -3.17
C GLN A 370 13.88 -45.34 -1.82
N ARG A 371 14.58 -44.21 -1.75
CA ARG A 371 15.18 -43.67 -0.52
C ARG A 371 14.82 -42.21 -0.36
N LEU A 372 14.25 -41.88 0.77
CA LEU A 372 13.96 -40.52 1.18
C LEU A 372 15.13 -39.93 1.95
N THR A 373 15.44 -38.66 1.77
CA THR A 373 16.36 -37.91 2.63
C THR A 373 15.85 -37.94 4.08
N PRO A 374 16.68 -38.35 5.07
CA PRO A 374 16.27 -38.31 6.46
C PRO A 374 15.86 -36.93 6.91
N LEU A 375 14.73 -36.81 7.57
CA LEU A 375 14.22 -35.52 8.06
C LEU A 375 15.05 -35.03 9.24
N SER A 376 15.47 -33.78 9.21
CA SER A 376 16.12 -33.08 10.31
C SER A 376 15.17 -32.88 11.49
N ALA A 377 15.69 -32.66 12.70
CA ALA A 377 14.87 -32.39 13.89
C ALA A 377 13.92 -31.20 13.73
N LEU A 378 14.33 -30.15 12.96
CA LEU A 378 13.47 -29.02 12.64
C LEU A 378 12.30 -29.42 11.74
N GLN A 379 12.56 -30.23 10.71
CA GLN A 379 11.52 -30.71 9.79
C GLN A 379 10.51 -31.63 10.52
N GLN A 380 10.99 -32.51 11.40
CA GLN A 380 10.14 -33.34 12.23
C GLN A 380 9.25 -32.52 13.17
N ASP A 381 9.81 -31.52 13.88
CA ASP A 381 9.04 -30.60 14.74
C ASP A 381 7.99 -29.83 13.97
N ILE A 382 8.30 -29.33 12.76
CA ILE A 382 7.32 -28.64 11.90
C ILE A 382 6.16 -29.58 11.55
N LEU A 383 6.44 -30.81 11.12
CA LEU A 383 5.42 -31.79 10.76
C LEU A 383 4.53 -32.14 11.95
N GLN A 384 5.12 -32.39 13.12
CA GLN A 384 4.40 -32.69 14.35
C GLN A 384 3.45 -31.55 14.73
N ARG A 385 3.91 -30.30 14.65
CA ARG A 385 3.10 -29.10 14.97
C ARG A 385 1.99 -28.85 13.94
N LEU A 386 2.15 -29.31 12.72
CA LEU A 386 1.13 -29.28 11.68
C LEU A 386 0.12 -30.44 11.81
N GLY A 387 0.28 -31.35 12.79
CA GLY A 387 -0.52 -32.56 12.94
C GLY A 387 -0.24 -33.61 11.84
N LEU A 388 0.90 -33.49 11.17
CA LEU A 388 1.34 -34.42 10.13
C LEU A 388 2.36 -35.37 10.75
N GLY A 389 2.01 -36.64 10.90
CA GLY A 389 2.93 -37.64 11.43
C GLY A 389 4.16 -37.83 10.52
N GLY A 390 5.32 -38.12 11.11
CA GLY A 390 6.53 -38.45 10.33
C GLY A 390 6.35 -39.69 9.43
N SER A 391 5.38 -40.54 9.72
CA SER A 391 4.93 -41.67 8.90
C SER A 391 4.51 -41.29 7.47
N LEU A 392 4.05 -40.05 7.24
CA LEU A 392 3.67 -39.58 5.89
C LEU A 392 4.84 -39.66 4.89
N TYR A 393 6.03 -39.32 5.33
CA TYR A 393 7.24 -39.44 4.48
C TYR A 393 7.73 -40.88 4.43
N GLN A 394 7.58 -41.68 5.50
CA GLN A 394 7.92 -43.09 5.49
C GLN A 394 7.01 -43.91 4.57
N GLN A 395 5.75 -43.51 4.43
CA GLN A 395 4.83 -44.17 3.48
C GLN A 395 5.25 -44.01 2.01
N LEU A 396 6.00 -42.95 1.68
CA LEU A 396 6.56 -42.78 0.35
C LEU A 396 7.66 -43.81 0.04
N GLU A 397 8.39 -44.27 1.08
CA GLU A 397 9.37 -45.35 0.91
C GLU A 397 8.71 -46.72 0.78
N ILE A 398 7.57 -46.94 1.42
CA ILE A 398 6.90 -48.25 1.54
C ILE A 398 5.97 -48.54 0.36
N GLN A 399 5.32 -47.54 -0.22
CA GLN A 399 4.33 -47.73 -1.28
C GLN A 399 4.90 -48.37 -2.54
N ASN A 400 6.23 -48.36 -2.72
CA ASN A 400 6.88 -48.93 -3.92
C ASN A 400 7.62 -50.24 -3.66
N MET A 401 7.51 -50.84 -2.46
CA MET A 401 7.98 -52.20 -2.21
C MET A 401 6.91 -53.28 -2.43
N ARG A 402 5.70 -52.92 -2.90
CA ARG A 402 4.64 -53.84 -3.22
C ARG A 402 4.41 -53.80 -4.74
N GLY A 403 5.41 -54.30 -5.47
CA GLY A 403 5.30 -54.75 -6.85
C GLY A 403 5.35 -56.26 -6.87
#